data_7c37a9729dd97eb54f724736fc5493fb
#
_entry.id   7c37a9729dd97eb54f724736fc5493fb
#
_cell.length_a   1.000
_cell.length_b   1.000
_cell.length_c   1.000
_cell.angle_alpha   90.00
_cell.angle_beta   90.00
_cell.angle_gamma   90.00
#
_symmetry.space_group_name_H-M   'P 1'
#
loop_
_entity.id
_entity.type
_entity.pdbx_description
1 polymer ?
#
loop_
_entity_poly.entity_id
_entity_poly.type
_entity_poly.pdbx_seq_one_letter_code
_entity_poly.pdbx_strand_id
1 'polypeptide(L)'
;EGDKPQAVWTGNQALGMGGAAAGVKFYCAYPMSPSTGVLHWMAQNARELGIMVRQVEDEIGVANMAIGAAHTGARAMCATSGGGFALMTEAIGAAAMMEIPVVFINVMRAGPSTGVPTKTEQGDLWQALGASQGDFERFIVAPKNALDAFACVPELFNYVDRAQCPGIVISDLLISEGTFSVDPDSIDMHPKIDRGALISDPSPNGNYLRYADTESGISPRVVPGYEGFVHTVATDEHDEDGVLISDEFTHPHKRRTMVEKRARKFNGVAADIPAPELEGPADAEVTLVGWGSTYGVILEAREILAKQGVVTNQLPITWIVPFKGKEVSKILTGCKKVLIVENNYSGQFARYMRSETGFSADGHIRKYD
;
A
#
# COMPACT_ATOMS: atom_id res chain seq x y z
N GLU A 1 -26.23 -4.70 -24.09
CA GLU A 1 -26.80 -3.60 -23.27
C GLU A 1 -27.23 -4.20 -21.95
N GLY A 2 -26.64 -3.74 -20.82
CA GLY A 2 -27.00 -4.21 -19.48
C GLY A 2 -28.26 -3.50 -18.99
N ASP A 3 -29.10 -4.21 -18.26
CA ASP A 3 -30.36 -3.68 -17.71
C ASP A 3 -30.16 -2.74 -16.53
N LYS A 4 -28.93 -2.60 -16.00
CA LYS A 4 -28.60 -1.73 -14.86
C LYS A 4 -27.69 -0.57 -15.25
N PRO A 5 -27.92 0.64 -14.71
CA PRO A 5 -26.96 1.74 -14.82
C PRO A 5 -25.61 1.35 -14.23
N GLN A 6 -24.55 1.70 -14.93
CA GLN A 6 -23.18 1.48 -14.46
C GLN A 6 -22.54 2.82 -14.07
N ALA A 7 -21.74 2.81 -13.00
CA ALA A 7 -20.84 3.90 -12.72
C ALA A 7 -19.61 3.82 -13.65
N VAL A 8 -19.10 4.97 -14.05
CA VAL A 8 -17.91 5.04 -14.92
C VAL A 8 -16.81 5.79 -14.16
N TRP A 9 -15.72 5.12 -13.90
CA TRP A 9 -14.60 5.64 -13.11
C TRP A 9 -13.26 5.47 -13.80
N THR A 10 -12.33 6.34 -13.43
CA THR A 10 -10.90 6.03 -13.57
C THR A 10 -10.36 5.44 -12.27
N GLY A 11 -9.24 4.73 -12.32
CA GLY A 11 -8.60 4.24 -11.11
C GLY A 11 -8.13 5.37 -10.18
N ASN A 12 -7.73 6.52 -10.72
CA ASN A 12 -7.40 7.70 -9.91
C ASN A 12 -8.61 8.21 -9.11
N GLN A 13 -9.79 8.24 -9.73
CA GLN A 13 -11.03 8.58 -9.04
C GLN A 13 -11.36 7.54 -7.97
N ALA A 14 -11.22 6.26 -8.29
CA ALA A 14 -11.44 5.16 -7.36
C ALA A 14 -10.53 5.24 -6.13
N LEU A 15 -9.23 5.53 -6.30
CA LEU A 15 -8.29 5.76 -5.20
C LEU A 15 -8.71 6.96 -4.33
N GLY A 16 -9.13 8.06 -4.95
CA GLY A 16 -9.66 9.22 -4.23
C GLY A 16 -10.92 8.91 -3.43
N MET A 17 -11.89 8.25 -4.05
CA MET A 17 -13.15 7.81 -3.43
C MET A 17 -12.91 6.82 -2.29
N GLY A 18 -12.01 5.85 -2.49
CA GLY A 18 -11.57 4.92 -1.45
C GLY A 18 -10.96 5.65 -0.25
N GLY A 19 -10.15 6.68 -0.49
CA GLY A 19 -9.63 7.55 0.56
C GLY A 19 -10.73 8.28 1.34
N ALA A 20 -11.72 8.83 0.64
CA ALA A 20 -12.86 9.48 1.27
C ALA A 20 -13.70 8.48 2.10
N ALA A 21 -14.01 7.31 1.55
CA ALA A 21 -14.71 6.23 2.25
C ALA A 21 -13.90 5.70 3.47
N ALA A 22 -12.57 5.69 3.37
CA ALA A 22 -11.66 5.40 4.48
C ALA A 22 -11.67 6.47 5.59
N GLY A 23 -12.34 7.58 5.41
CA GLY A 23 -12.37 8.68 6.38
C GLY A 23 -11.11 9.56 6.35
N VAL A 24 -10.43 9.66 5.21
CA VAL A 24 -9.31 10.61 5.01
C VAL A 24 -9.79 12.03 5.29
N LYS A 25 -9.00 12.77 6.05
CA LYS A 25 -9.25 14.19 6.38
C LYS A 25 -8.18 15.12 5.82
N PHE A 26 -7.06 14.57 5.40
CA PHE A 26 -5.97 15.33 4.82
C PHE A 26 -5.38 14.63 3.59
N TYR A 27 -5.33 15.35 2.49
CA TYR A 27 -4.66 14.93 1.25
C TYR A 27 -3.72 16.01 0.76
N CYS A 28 -2.51 15.66 0.39
CA CYS A 28 -1.59 16.58 -0.27
C CYS A 28 -0.85 15.91 -1.43
N ALA A 29 -0.47 16.69 -2.41
CA ALA A 29 0.31 16.22 -3.55
C ALA A 29 1.06 17.36 -4.23
N TYR A 30 2.17 17.00 -4.89
CA TYR A 30 2.75 17.77 -5.99
C TYR A 30 2.26 17.13 -7.30
N PRO A 31 1.72 17.89 -8.26
CA PRO A 31 1.15 17.33 -9.48
C PRO A 31 2.17 16.56 -10.31
N MET A 32 1.99 15.25 -10.44
CA MET A 32 2.81 14.38 -11.26
C MET A 32 1.96 13.35 -12.01
N SER A 33 2.08 13.32 -13.35
CA SER A 33 1.39 12.31 -14.16
C SER A 33 1.95 10.92 -13.90
N PRO A 34 1.08 9.86 -13.79
CA PRO A 34 -0.37 9.88 -13.98
C PRO A 34 -1.18 10.02 -12.68
N SER A 35 -0.59 10.33 -11.52
CA SER A 35 -1.29 10.41 -10.23
C SER A 35 -2.15 11.67 -10.05
N THR A 36 -2.00 12.66 -10.92
CA THR A 36 -2.67 13.98 -10.79
C THR A 36 -4.21 13.86 -10.74
N GLY A 37 -4.78 12.82 -11.35
CA GLY A 37 -6.22 12.57 -11.29
C GLY A 37 -6.76 12.33 -9.87
N VAL A 38 -5.95 11.79 -8.95
CA VAL A 38 -6.31 11.69 -7.52
C VAL A 38 -6.43 13.09 -6.91
N LEU A 39 -5.44 13.98 -7.15
CA LEU A 39 -5.48 15.36 -6.67
C LEU A 39 -6.70 16.13 -7.20
N HIS A 40 -7.01 15.97 -8.49
CA HIS A 40 -8.17 16.63 -9.09
C HIS A 40 -9.47 16.18 -8.43
N TRP A 41 -9.67 14.87 -8.27
CA TRP A 41 -10.88 14.34 -7.63
C TRP A 41 -10.99 14.81 -6.18
N MET A 42 -9.92 14.72 -5.41
CA MET A 42 -9.88 15.16 -4.03
C MET A 42 -10.18 16.67 -3.89
N ALA A 43 -9.58 17.51 -4.73
CA ALA A 43 -9.80 18.94 -4.71
C ALA A 43 -11.23 19.31 -5.08
N GLN A 44 -11.81 18.64 -6.08
CA GLN A 44 -13.17 18.87 -6.53
C GLN A 44 -14.21 18.55 -5.44
N ASN A 45 -13.98 17.51 -4.65
CA ASN A 45 -14.90 17.02 -3.63
C ASN A 45 -14.52 17.46 -2.20
N ALA A 46 -13.42 18.21 -2.03
CA ALA A 46 -12.84 18.58 -0.75
C ALA A 46 -13.84 19.21 0.23
N ARG A 47 -14.63 20.18 -0.27
CA ARG A 47 -15.59 20.95 0.55
C ARG A 47 -16.75 20.08 1.02
N GLU A 48 -17.31 19.28 0.13
CA GLU A 48 -18.48 18.43 0.42
C GLU A 48 -18.12 17.33 1.42
N LEU A 49 -16.94 16.71 1.24
CA LEU A 49 -16.47 15.61 2.08
C LEU A 49 -15.71 16.05 3.34
N GLY A 50 -15.49 17.35 3.52
CA GLY A 50 -14.75 17.90 4.66
C GLY A 50 -13.31 17.40 4.70
N ILE A 51 -12.65 17.33 3.54
CA ILE A 51 -11.26 16.92 3.39
C ILE A 51 -10.40 18.15 3.12
N MET A 52 -9.32 18.31 3.86
CA MET A 52 -8.33 19.33 3.56
C MET A 52 -7.42 18.84 2.43
N VAL A 53 -7.39 19.58 1.32
CA VAL A 53 -6.54 19.28 0.16
C VAL A 53 -5.49 20.38 -0.01
N ARG A 54 -4.23 19.99 -0.19
CA ARG A 54 -3.12 20.91 -0.41
C ARG A 54 -2.26 20.49 -1.60
N GLN A 55 -2.01 21.41 -2.50
CA GLN A 55 -0.91 21.31 -3.44
C GLN A 55 0.34 21.87 -2.77
N VAL A 56 1.44 21.12 -2.83
CA VAL A 56 2.70 21.44 -2.17
C VAL A 56 3.79 21.58 -3.23
N GLU A 57 4.86 22.28 -2.94
CA GLU A 57 5.91 22.65 -3.91
C GLU A 57 6.72 21.45 -4.42
N ASP A 58 6.99 20.46 -3.57
CA ASP A 58 7.71 19.24 -3.93
C ASP A 58 7.23 18.01 -3.15
N GLU A 59 7.67 16.86 -3.56
CA GLU A 59 7.29 15.58 -2.96
C GLU A 59 7.89 15.37 -1.56
N ILE A 60 9.03 15.97 -1.23
CA ILE A 60 9.59 15.92 0.13
C ILE A 60 8.65 16.67 1.09
N GLY A 61 8.21 17.86 0.71
CA GLY A 61 7.21 18.63 1.44
C GLY A 61 5.87 17.89 1.55
N VAL A 62 5.43 17.24 0.46
CA VAL A 62 4.21 16.41 0.44
C VAL A 62 4.29 15.29 1.48
N ALA A 63 5.35 14.50 1.46
CA ALA A 63 5.50 13.37 2.36
C ALA A 63 5.48 13.80 3.83
N ASN A 64 6.29 14.80 4.18
CA ASN A 64 6.38 15.30 5.54
C ASN A 64 5.08 15.97 6.03
N MET A 65 4.37 16.66 5.14
CA MET A 65 3.07 17.27 5.47
C MET A 65 2.00 16.18 5.74
N ALA A 66 1.97 15.11 4.94
CA ALA A 66 1.07 13.98 5.17
C ALA A 66 1.38 13.28 6.52
N ILE A 67 2.66 13.06 6.84
CA ILE A 67 3.11 12.49 8.11
C ILE A 67 2.69 13.39 9.27
N GLY A 68 2.91 14.70 9.18
CA GLY A 68 2.50 15.66 10.22
C GLY A 68 0.99 15.63 10.48
N ALA A 69 0.17 15.59 9.42
CA ALA A 69 -1.28 15.47 9.54
C ALA A 69 -1.68 14.12 10.19
N ALA A 70 -1.02 13.01 9.80
CA ALA A 70 -1.27 11.70 10.39
C ALA A 70 -0.86 11.64 11.87
N HIS A 71 0.21 12.33 12.24
CA HIS A 71 0.64 12.44 13.64
C HIS A 71 -0.44 13.09 14.51
N THR A 72 -1.16 14.10 14.00
CA THR A 72 -2.26 14.75 14.73
C THR A 72 -3.56 13.94 14.75
N GLY A 73 -3.54 12.70 14.26
CA GLY A 73 -4.68 11.78 14.32
C GLY A 73 -5.57 11.75 13.07
N ALA A 74 -5.33 12.59 12.08
CA ALA A 74 -6.03 12.49 10.80
C ALA A 74 -5.63 11.24 10.03
N ARG A 75 -6.57 10.58 9.31
CA ARG A 75 -6.16 9.73 8.20
C ARG A 75 -5.66 10.65 7.09
N ALA A 76 -4.38 10.51 6.74
CA ALA A 76 -3.71 11.33 5.74
C ALA A 76 -3.12 10.45 4.64
N MET A 77 -3.23 10.92 3.40
CA MET A 77 -2.61 10.26 2.25
C MET A 77 -2.05 11.26 1.25
N CYS A 78 -1.14 10.80 0.45
CA CYS A 78 -0.59 11.54 -0.68
C CYS A 78 -0.41 10.63 -1.90
N ALA A 79 -0.34 11.21 -3.10
CA ALA A 79 -0.12 10.48 -4.33
C ALA A 79 0.95 11.13 -5.19
N THR A 80 1.75 10.30 -5.86
CA THR A 80 2.80 10.69 -6.79
C THR A 80 3.04 9.60 -7.83
N SER A 81 4.10 9.72 -8.61
CA SER A 81 4.63 8.71 -9.53
C SER A 81 6.10 8.40 -9.18
N GLY A 82 6.72 7.42 -9.83
CA GLY A 82 8.03 6.87 -9.46
C GLY A 82 9.13 7.88 -9.16
N GLY A 83 9.26 8.94 -9.97
CA GLY A 83 10.25 10.00 -9.74
C GLY A 83 10.00 10.78 -8.44
N GLY A 84 8.75 11.15 -8.17
CA GLY A 84 8.37 11.81 -6.91
C GLY A 84 8.42 10.85 -5.73
N PHE A 85 8.05 9.57 -5.92
CA PHE A 85 8.16 8.56 -4.89
C PHE A 85 9.63 8.36 -4.44
N ALA A 86 10.58 8.48 -5.37
CA ALA A 86 12.00 8.44 -5.05
C ALA A 86 12.41 9.55 -4.03
N LEU A 87 11.79 10.73 -4.12
CA LEU A 87 12.02 11.84 -3.18
C LEU A 87 11.32 11.64 -1.83
N MET A 88 10.31 10.78 -1.75
CA MET A 88 9.55 10.51 -0.52
C MET A 88 10.17 9.39 0.34
N THR A 89 11.11 8.63 -0.20
CA THR A 89 11.56 7.36 0.41
C THR A 89 12.12 7.52 1.83
N GLU A 90 12.91 8.57 2.08
CA GLU A 90 13.43 8.84 3.42
C GLU A 90 12.30 9.12 4.44
N ALA A 91 11.32 9.94 4.04
CA ALA A 91 10.18 10.26 4.88
C ALA A 91 9.32 9.02 5.23
N ILE A 92 9.25 8.01 4.35
CA ILE A 92 8.57 6.74 4.63
C ILE A 92 9.28 6.02 5.80
N GLY A 93 10.61 6.00 5.82
CA GLY A 93 11.40 5.45 6.92
C GLY A 93 11.17 6.23 8.21
N ALA A 94 11.14 7.56 8.14
CA ALA A 94 10.82 8.42 9.28
C ALA A 94 9.43 8.12 9.85
N ALA A 95 8.40 7.94 9.01
CA ALA A 95 7.06 7.55 9.45
C ALA A 95 7.06 6.21 10.19
N ALA A 96 7.83 5.23 9.70
CA ALA A 96 7.97 3.92 10.35
C ALA A 96 8.66 4.03 11.71
N MET A 97 9.72 4.82 11.81
CA MET A 97 10.45 5.03 13.07
C MET A 97 9.59 5.75 14.11
N MET A 98 8.86 6.79 13.70
CA MET A 98 7.92 7.51 14.56
C MET A 98 6.62 6.73 14.84
N GLU A 99 6.44 5.58 14.22
CA GLU A 99 5.22 4.75 14.30
C GLU A 99 3.95 5.56 13.95
N ILE A 100 4.00 6.27 12.82
CA ILE A 100 2.90 7.11 12.32
C ILE A 100 2.21 6.42 11.13
N PRO A 101 0.90 6.15 11.22
CA PRO A 101 0.13 5.57 10.14
C PRO A 101 -0.17 6.60 9.05
N VAL A 102 0.34 6.39 7.85
CA VAL A 102 0.15 7.25 6.68
C VAL A 102 0.15 6.43 5.40
N VAL A 103 -0.62 6.84 4.39
CA VAL A 103 -0.71 6.12 3.11
C VAL A 103 -0.09 6.93 1.98
N PHE A 104 0.84 6.31 1.27
CA PHE A 104 1.48 6.81 0.06
C PHE A 104 0.92 6.07 -1.15
N ILE A 105 0.61 6.77 -2.23
CA ILE A 105 0.17 6.17 -3.48
C ILE A 105 1.22 6.46 -4.54
N ASN A 106 1.84 5.40 -5.09
CA ASN A 106 2.70 5.48 -6.25
C ASN A 106 1.95 4.97 -7.49
N VAL A 107 1.64 5.88 -8.41
CA VAL A 107 1.08 5.53 -9.71
C VAL A 107 2.22 5.42 -10.70
N MET A 108 2.65 4.19 -10.97
CA MET A 108 3.80 3.88 -11.82
C MET A 108 3.59 4.31 -13.27
N ARG A 109 4.65 4.76 -13.90
CA ARG A 109 4.78 5.03 -15.33
C ARG A 109 6.11 4.51 -15.83
N ALA A 110 6.27 4.44 -17.15
CA ALA A 110 7.53 3.98 -17.73
C ALA A 110 8.70 4.92 -17.33
N GLY A 111 9.71 4.33 -16.70
CA GLY A 111 10.94 4.98 -16.24
C GLY A 111 12.15 4.69 -17.15
N PRO A 112 13.37 4.98 -16.70
CA PRO A 112 13.76 5.71 -15.47
C PRO A 112 13.64 7.24 -15.61
N SER A 113 13.78 7.97 -14.49
CA SER A 113 13.66 9.43 -14.40
C SER A 113 12.28 9.91 -14.88
N THR A 114 12.21 10.91 -15.75
CA THR A 114 10.95 11.35 -16.37
C THR A 114 10.33 10.25 -17.22
N GLY A 115 11.17 9.44 -17.87
CA GLY A 115 10.73 8.30 -18.67
C GLY A 115 9.73 8.65 -19.75
N VAL A 116 8.65 7.87 -19.84
CA VAL A 116 7.53 8.13 -20.75
C VAL A 116 6.25 8.30 -19.92
N PRO A 117 5.90 9.53 -19.51
CA PRO A 117 4.83 9.82 -18.55
C PRO A 117 3.43 9.30 -18.93
N THR A 118 3.22 9.01 -20.19
CA THR A 118 1.95 8.55 -20.80
C THR A 118 1.95 7.06 -21.14
N LYS A 119 2.93 6.30 -20.66
CA LYS A 119 3.01 4.85 -20.87
C LYS A 119 3.01 4.10 -19.55
N THR A 120 2.28 2.99 -19.54
CA THR A 120 2.19 2.13 -18.38
C THR A 120 3.45 1.27 -18.25
N GLU A 121 3.93 1.12 -17.03
CA GLU A 121 4.98 0.16 -16.66
C GLU A 121 4.84 -0.22 -15.18
N GLN A 122 5.21 -1.44 -14.81
CA GLN A 122 5.30 -1.91 -13.43
C GLN A 122 6.77 -1.88 -12.99
N GLY A 123 7.41 -0.71 -13.13
CA GLY A 123 8.87 -0.53 -12.98
C GLY A 123 9.34 -0.24 -11.56
N ASP A 124 8.45 0.11 -10.62
CA ASP A 124 8.82 0.68 -9.31
C ASP A 124 8.67 -0.31 -8.15
N LEU A 125 8.47 -1.62 -8.42
CA LEU A 125 8.31 -2.60 -7.34
C LEU A 125 9.53 -2.64 -6.41
N TRP A 126 10.74 -2.69 -6.98
CA TRP A 126 11.97 -2.65 -6.19
C TRP A 126 12.12 -1.36 -5.39
N GLN A 127 11.67 -0.25 -5.95
CA GLN A 127 11.69 1.04 -5.25
C GLN A 127 10.71 1.04 -4.07
N ALA A 128 9.51 0.49 -4.23
CA ALA A 128 8.53 0.37 -3.13
C ALA A 128 9.01 -0.58 -2.03
N LEU A 129 9.61 -1.72 -2.40
CA LEU A 129 10.18 -2.68 -1.47
C LEU A 129 11.39 -2.12 -0.72
N GLY A 130 12.25 -1.36 -1.41
CA GLY A 130 13.45 -0.74 -0.86
C GLY A 130 13.29 0.72 -0.41
N ALA A 131 12.06 1.22 -0.29
CA ALA A 131 11.84 2.60 0.12
C ALA A 131 12.42 2.89 1.51
N SER A 132 13.37 3.84 1.57
CA SER A 132 14.21 4.21 2.70
C SER A 132 15.30 3.17 3.05
N GLN A 133 16.21 3.59 3.90
CA GLN A 133 17.30 2.78 4.43
C GLN A 133 16.88 2.01 5.70
N GLY A 134 17.61 0.95 5.99
CA GLY A 134 17.41 0.15 7.20
C GLY A 134 16.24 -0.83 7.10
N ASP A 135 16.05 -1.57 8.17
CA ASP A 135 14.99 -2.57 8.29
C ASP A 135 13.79 -1.97 9.02
N PHE A 136 12.67 -1.89 8.36
CA PHE A 136 11.40 -1.50 8.96
C PHE A 136 10.22 -2.05 8.17
N GLU A 137 9.07 -2.11 8.84
CA GLU A 137 7.87 -2.70 8.31
C GLU A 137 6.97 -1.67 7.61
N ARG A 138 6.36 -2.10 6.50
CA ARG A 138 5.38 -1.33 5.73
C ARG A 138 4.39 -2.28 5.06
N PHE A 139 3.20 -1.80 4.77
CA PHE A 139 2.27 -2.53 3.90
C PHE A 139 2.41 -2.06 2.47
N ILE A 140 2.33 -2.99 1.51
CA ILE A 140 2.31 -2.66 0.07
C ILE A 140 1.18 -3.45 -0.59
N VAL A 141 0.25 -2.73 -1.23
CA VAL A 141 -0.88 -3.30 -1.94
C VAL A 141 -0.91 -2.83 -3.39
N ALA A 142 -1.24 -3.73 -4.30
CA ALA A 142 -1.32 -3.48 -5.74
C ALA A 142 -2.73 -3.81 -6.25
N PRO A 143 -3.61 -2.82 -6.45
CA PRO A 143 -4.97 -3.07 -6.92
C PRO A 143 -4.98 -3.64 -8.34
N LYS A 144 -5.96 -4.50 -8.64
CA LYS A 144 -6.11 -5.23 -9.91
C LYS A 144 -6.90 -4.47 -10.96
N ASN A 145 -7.81 -3.60 -10.53
CA ASN A 145 -8.72 -2.79 -11.35
C ASN A 145 -9.25 -1.60 -10.55
N ALA A 146 -10.15 -0.81 -11.12
CA ALA A 146 -10.70 0.37 -10.45
C ALA A 146 -11.55 0.05 -9.20
N LEU A 147 -12.30 -1.06 -9.19
CA LEU A 147 -13.07 -1.46 -8.01
C LEU A 147 -12.14 -1.85 -6.85
N ASP A 148 -11.11 -2.63 -7.18
CA ASP A 148 -10.09 -3.02 -6.22
C ASP A 148 -9.26 -1.81 -5.74
N ALA A 149 -9.00 -0.83 -6.61
CA ALA A 149 -8.37 0.44 -6.24
C ALA A 149 -9.21 1.25 -5.24
N PHE A 150 -10.54 1.21 -5.35
CA PHE A 150 -11.41 1.77 -4.32
C PHE A 150 -11.32 0.99 -3.01
N ALA A 151 -11.48 -0.33 -3.07
CA ALA A 151 -11.60 -1.18 -1.89
C ALA A 151 -10.28 -1.30 -1.09
N CYS A 152 -9.13 -1.32 -1.76
CA CYS A 152 -7.85 -1.51 -1.11
C CYS A 152 -7.44 -0.32 -0.21
N VAL A 153 -7.91 0.89 -0.47
CA VAL A 153 -7.51 2.08 0.33
C VAL A 153 -8.09 2.04 1.74
N PRO A 154 -9.41 1.83 1.97
CA PRO A 154 -9.95 1.64 3.32
C PRO A 154 -9.32 0.47 4.06
N GLU A 155 -9.13 -0.64 3.38
CA GLU A 155 -8.50 -1.84 3.94
C GLU A 155 -7.06 -1.55 4.39
N LEU A 156 -6.26 -0.94 3.51
CA LEU A 156 -4.89 -0.55 3.82
C LEU A 156 -4.84 0.41 5.02
N PHE A 157 -5.73 1.42 5.09
CA PHE A 157 -5.77 2.32 6.23
C PHE A 157 -6.06 1.61 7.56
N ASN A 158 -6.92 0.59 7.55
CA ASN A 158 -7.18 -0.19 8.75
C ASN A 158 -5.93 -0.94 9.23
N TYR A 159 -5.18 -1.58 8.33
CA TYR A 159 -3.92 -2.25 8.68
C TYR A 159 -2.85 -1.26 9.13
N VAL A 160 -2.72 -0.15 8.43
CA VAL A 160 -1.76 0.93 8.73
C VAL A 160 -2.03 1.53 10.11
N ASP A 161 -3.29 1.85 10.44
CA ASP A 161 -3.66 2.37 11.77
C ASP A 161 -3.42 1.35 12.88
N ARG A 162 -3.76 0.07 12.65
CA ARG A 162 -3.55 -1.01 13.63
C ARG A 162 -2.07 -1.25 13.89
N ALA A 163 -1.27 -1.34 12.84
CA ALA A 163 0.17 -1.57 12.96
C ALA A 163 0.98 -0.30 13.25
N GLN A 164 0.38 0.88 13.15
CA GLN A 164 1.06 2.17 13.30
C GLN A 164 2.35 2.22 12.47
N CYS A 165 2.23 2.02 11.15
CA CYS A 165 3.34 2.04 10.21
C CYS A 165 2.86 2.58 8.84
N PRO A 166 3.76 2.96 7.93
CA PRO A 166 3.36 3.44 6.61
C PRO A 166 2.74 2.32 5.74
N GLY A 167 1.83 2.72 4.85
CA GLY A 167 1.29 1.88 3.79
C GLY A 167 1.51 2.50 2.42
N ILE A 168 1.70 1.65 1.42
CA ILE A 168 1.95 2.05 0.03
C ILE A 168 0.93 1.34 -0.87
N VAL A 169 0.22 2.13 -1.69
CA VAL A 169 -0.51 1.60 -2.83
C VAL A 169 0.39 1.74 -4.06
N ILE A 170 0.66 0.66 -4.76
CA ILE A 170 1.34 0.68 -6.04
C ILE A 170 0.34 0.38 -7.17
N SER A 171 -0.05 1.41 -7.89
CA SER A 171 -0.87 1.35 -9.10
C SER A 171 -0.03 1.71 -10.31
N ASP A 172 -0.61 1.67 -11.49
CA ASP A 172 0.03 2.13 -12.71
C ASP A 172 -0.93 2.95 -13.59
N LEU A 173 -0.40 3.52 -14.66
CA LEU A 173 -1.15 4.36 -15.57
C LEU A 173 -2.36 3.64 -16.16
N LEU A 174 -2.26 2.35 -16.50
CA LEU A 174 -3.37 1.59 -17.11
C LEU A 174 -4.59 1.53 -16.20
N ILE A 175 -4.40 1.26 -14.91
CA ILE A 175 -5.48 1.30 -13.93
C ILE A 175 -5.91 2.75 -13.68
N SER A 176 -4.95 3.64 -13.43
CA SER A 176 -5.22 4.96 -12.88
C SER A 176 -5.90 5.91 -13.86
N GLU A 177 -5.58 5.84 -15.14
CA GLU A 177 -6.21 6.65 -16.20
C GLU A 177 -7.19 5.84 -17.06
N GLY A 178 -7.19 4.52 -16.95
CA GLY A 178 -8.17 3.66 -17.61
C GLY A 178 -9.58 3.95 -17.11
N THR A 179 -10.53 3.88 -18.03
CA THR A 179 -11.96 4.08 -17.73
C THR A 179 -12.64 2.72 -17.57
N PHE A 180 -13.29 2.53 -16.44
CA PHE A 180 -13.93 1.27 -16.06
C PHE A 180 -15.42 1.47 -15.83
N SER A 181 -16.21 0.52 -16.31
CA SER A 181 -17.62 0.37 -15.95
C SER A 181 -17.72 -0.48 -14.68
N VAL A 182 -18.38 0.04 -13.68
CA VAL A 182 -18.50 -0.59 -12.35
C VAL A 182 -19.97 -0.66 -11.96
N ASP A 183 -20.41 -1.83 -11.49
CA ASP A 183 -21.75 -1.97 -10.90
C ASP A 183 -21.79 -1.21 -9.57
N PRO A 184 -22.65 -0.18 -9.42
CA PRO A 184 -22.76 0.58 -8.17
C PRO A 184 -23.08 -0.29 -6.94
N ASP A 185 -23.80 -1.39 -7.12
CA ASP A 185 -24.15 -2.31 -6.04
C ASP A 185 -22.94 -3.12 -5.51
N SER A 186 -21.84 -3.13 -6.26
CA SER A 186 -20.59 -3.79 -5.86
C SER A 186 -19.69 -2.92 -4.97
N ILE A 187 -20.10 -1.67 -4.72
CA ILE A 187 -19.27 -0.68 -4.02
C ILE A 187 -19.72 -0.56 -2.57
N ASP A 188 -18.84 -0.88 -1.61
CA ASP A 188 -19.07 -0.59 -0.21
C ASP A 188 -18.67 0.86 0.12
N MET A 189 -19.62 1.78 0.03
CA MET A 189 -19.40 3.20 0.35
C MET A 189 -19.22 3.47 1.85
N HIS A 190 -19.46 2.50 2.73
CA HIS A 190 -19.39 2.61 4.19
C HIS A 190 -18.52 1.50 4.80
N PRO A 191 -17.26 1.35 4.35
CA PRO A 191 -16.39 0.29 4.85
C PRO A 191 -16.16 0.47 6.36
N LYS A 192 -15.95 -0.64 7.05
CA LYS A 192 -15.60 -0.60 8.47
C LYS A 192 -14.31 0.20 8.68
N ILE A 193 -14.34 1.15 9.59
CA ILE A 193 -13.19 1.95 10.01
C ILE A 193 -12.61 1.35 11.29
N ASP A 194 -11.35 0.96 11.24
CA ASP A 194 -10.57 0.49 12.38
C ASP A 194 -9.36 1.40 12.59
N ARG A 195 -9.33 2.10 13.72
CA ARG A 195 -8.26 3.03 14.07
C ARG A 195 -7.20 2.40 15.00
N GLY A 196 -7.29 1.08 15.19
CA GLY A 196 -6.39 0.35 16.08
C GLY A 196 -6.38 0.90 17.51
N ALA A 197 -5.20 1.05 18.07
CA ALA A 197 -5.03 1.52 19.47
C ALA A 197 -5.06 3.05 19.63
N LEU A 198 -5.73 3.77 18.72
CA LEU A 198 -5.97 5.20 18.90
C LEU A 198 -7.00 5.44 20.00
N ILE A 199 -6.59 6.21 21.01
CA ILE A 199 -7.45 6.58 22.13
C ILE A 199 -8.12 7.92 21.81
N SER A 200 -9.45 7.92 21.68
CA SER A 200 -10.25 9.10 21.33
C SER A 200 -10.64 9.97 22.52
N ASP A 201 -10.70 9.38 23.72
CA ASP A 201 -11.03 10.08 24.98
C ASP A 201 -10.05 9.63 26.08
N PRO A 202 -8.81 10.15 26.06
CA PRO A 202 -7.81 9.74 27.01
C PRO A 202 -8.06 10.36 28.39
N SER A 203 -8.08 9.50 29.41
CA SER A 203 -8.06 9.93 30.81
C SER A 203 -6.66 9.78 31.37
N PRO A 204 -6.05 10.80 32.01
CA PRO A 204 -4.71 10.74 32.53
C PRO A 204 -4.63 9.78 33.73
N ASN A 205 -4.22 8.54 33.46
CA ASN A 205 -4.03 7.50 34.47
C ASN A 205 -2.56 7.02 34.44
N GLY A 206 -1.68 7.72 35.12
CA GLY A 206 -0.28 7.32 35.24
C GLY A 206 0.64 7.90 34.17
N ASN A 207 1.77 7.22 33.93
CA ASN A 207 2.77 7.65 32.98
C ASN A 207 2.42 7.16 31.56
N TYR A 208 2.22 8.05 30.62
CA TYR A 208 1.96 7.70 29.21
C TYR A 208 3.27 7.46 28.48
N LEU A 209 3.45 6.25 27.97
CA LEU A 209 4.57 5.86 27.11
C LEU A 209 4.08 5.71 25.68
N ARG A 210 4.47 6.65 24.80
CA ARG A 210 4.03 6.63 23.40
C ARG A 210 4.44 5.34 22.68
N TYR A 211 5.56 4.76 23.07
CA TYR A 211 6.13 3.58 22.44
C TYR A 211 6.19 2.37 23.38
N ALA A 212 5.26 2.30 24.33
CA ALA A 212 5.20 1.20 25.30
C ALA A 212 5.38 -0.17 24.64
N ASP A 213 6.27 -0.99 25.19
CA ASP A 213 6.49 -2.37 24.74
C ASP A 213 5.41 -3.29 25.32
N THR A 214 4.34 -3.45 24.56
CA THR A 214 3.21 -4.32 24.90
C THR A 214 3.43 -5.74 24.38
N GLU A 215 2.62 -6.70 24.84
CA GLU A 215 2.67 -8.07 24.36
C GLU A 215 2.49 -8.16 22.82
N SER A 216 1.58 -7.38 22.25
CA SER A 216 1.36 -7.31 20.80
C SER A 216 2.39 -6.44 20.06
N GLY A 217 3.16 -5.62 20.78
CA GLY A 217 4.01 -4.57 20.21
C GLY A 217 3.24 -3.31 19.77
N ILE A 218 1.91 -3.30 19.87
CA ILE A 218 1.05 -2.15 19.50
C ILE A 218 0.92 -1.25 20.73
N SER A 219 1.50 -0.07 20.65
CA SER A 219 1.42 0.91 21.76
C SER A 219 0.11 1.72 21.67
N PRO A 220 -0.52 2.03 22.80
CA PRO A 220 -1.62 2.99 22.83
C PRO A 220 -1.19 4.34 22.27
N ARG A 221 -1.97 4.90 21.34
CA ARG A 221 -1.67 6.17 20.68
C ARG A 221 -2.66 7.25 21.09
N VAL A 222 -2.17 8.32 21.68
CA VAL A 222 -2.93 9.55 21.97
C VAL A 222 -2.42 10.63 21.01
N VAL A 223 -3.35 11.38 20.41
CA VAL A 223 -2.96 12.51 19.55
C VAL A 223 -2.50 13.71 20.39
N PRO A 224 -1.61 14.57 19.86
CA PRO A 224 -1.20 15.78 20.57
C PRO A 224 -2.38 16.68 20.94
N GLY A 225 -2.29 17.34 22.12
CA GLY A 225 -3.27 18.32 22.58
C GLY A 225 -4.06 17.90 23.83
N TYR A 226 -3.97 16.66 24.27
CA TYR A 226 -4.58 16.23 25.53
C TYR A 226 -3.66 16.49 26.72
N GLU A 227 -4.22 17.05 27.78
CA GLU A 227 -3.49 17.32 29.03
C GLU A 227 -2.99 15.99 29.65
N GLY A 228 -1.74 15.98 30.11
CA GLY A 228 -1.12 14.80 30.72
C GLY A 228 -0.56 13.77 29.74
N PHE A 229 -0.65 14.01 28.41
CA PHE A 229 -0.15 13.09 27.37
C PHE A 229 0.99 13.68 26.53
N VAL A 230 1.80 14.54 27.15
CA VAL A 230 3.01 15.07 26.49
C VAL A 230 4.00 13.95 26.27
N HIS A 231 4.51 13.83 25.06
CA HIS A 231 5.49 12.81 24.69
C HIS A 231 6.44 13.33 23.61
N THR A 232 7.60 12.70 23.52
CA THR A 232 8.56 12.95 22.45
C THR A 232 8.27 12.01 21.28
N VAL A 233 8.40 12.53 20.05
CA VAL A 233 8.36 11.76 18.82
C VAL A 233 9.66 12.01 18.09
N ALA A 234 10.46 10.97 17.90
CA ALA A 234 11.79 11.06 17.31
C ALA A 234 11.92 10.20 16.06
N THR A 235 12.72 10.65 15.12
CA THR A 235 13.12 9.90 13.92
C THR A 235 14.35 9.02 14.19
N ASP A 236 15.06 9.28 15.26
CA ASP A 236 16.16 8.45 15.74
C ASP A 236 15.65 7.23 16.51
N GLU A 237 16.48 6.22 16.69
CA GLU A 237 16.14 5.10 17.57
C GLU A 237 15.91 5.59 18.99
N HIS A 238 14.82 5.15 19.60
CA HIS A 238 14.33 5.64 20.88
C HIS A 238 13.78 4.48 21.72
N ASP A 239 13.56 4.73 22.98
CA ASP A 239 12.90 3.79 23.87
C ASP A 239 11.39 4.10 24.02
N GLU A 240 10.76 3.52 25.04
CA GLU A 240 9.29 3.55 25.21
C GLU A 240 8.72 4.96 25.43
N ASP A 241 9.51 5.90 25.98
CA ASP A 241 9.12 7.29 26.20
C ASP A 241 9.55 8.25 25.09
N GLY A 242 10.25 7.73 24.07
CA GLY A 242 10.77 8.52 22.97
C GLY A 242 12.13 9.17 23.22
N VAL A 243 12.81 8.82 24.31
CA VAL A 243 14.17 9.29 24.57
C VAL A 243 15.13 8.62 23.58
N LEU A 244 16.01 9.45 22.98
CA LEU A 244 16.94 8.99 21.97
C LEU A 244 17.99 8.05 22.55
N ILE A 245 18.13 6.87 21.94
CA ILE A 245 19.15 5.88 22.32
C ILE A 245 20.52 6.24 21.73
N SER A 246 20.55 7.03 20.67
CA SER A 246 21.78 7.43 19.99
C SER A 246 22.79 8.16 20.89
N ASP A 247 22.32 8.84 21.92
CA ASP A 247 23.17 9.53 22.90
C ASP A 247 23.72 8.60 23.98
N GLU A 248 23.19 7.38 24.08
CA GLU A 248 23.63 6.35 24.99
C GLU A 248 24.44 5.28 24.25
N PHE A 249 25.70 5.46 24.06
CA PHE A 249 26.63 4.64 23.27
C PHE A 249 26.57 3.11 23.47
N THR A 250 25.74 2.59 24.36
CA THR A 250 25.87 1.21 24.80
C THR A 250 24.58 0.53 25.24
N HIS A 251 23.44 0.85 24.65
CA HIS A 251 22.21 0.10 24.96
C HIS A 251 21.73 -0.80 23.82
N PRO A 252 22.49 -1.87 23.43
CA PRO A 252 22.06 -2.80 22.40
C PRO A 252 20.75 -3.52 22.77
N HIS A 253 20.44 -3.62 24.06
CA HIS A 253 19.20 -4.22 24.54
C HIS A 253 17.98 -3.35 24.23
N LYS A 254 18.02 -2.04 24.50
CA LYS A 254 16.93 -1.10 24.18
C LYS A 254 16.62 -1.13 22.69
N ARG A 255 17.65 -1.00 21.85
CA ARG A 255 17.48 -1.09 20.39
C ARG A 255 16.85 -2.41 19.96
N ARG A 256 17.34 -3.54 20.47
CA ARG A 256 16.77 -4.85 20.18
C ARG A 256 15.29 -4.91 20.54
N THR A 257 14.94 -4.49 21.75
CA THR A 257 13.56 -4.44 22.24
C THR A 257 12.66 -3.65 21.29
N MET A 258 13.08 -2.45 20.88
CA MET A 258 12.26 -1.59 20.02
C MET A 258 12.16 -2.11 18.59
N VAL A 259 13.22 -2.69 18.03
CA VAL A 259 13.17 -3.34 16.72
C VAL A 259 12.23 -4.55 16.75
N GLU A 260 12.39 -5.44 17.75
CA GLU A 260 11.53 -6.62 17.91
C GLU A 260 10.08 -6.25 18.19
N LYS A 261 9.82 -5.16 18.94
CA LYS A 261 8.49 -4.61 19.15
C LYS A 261 7.84 -4.20 17.81
N ARG A 262 8.53 -3.42 16.99
CA ARG A 262 8.02 -2.98 15.68
C ARG A 262 7.75 -4.15 14.74
N ALA A 263 8.64 -5.14 14.70
CA ALA A 263 8.44 -6.36 13.91
C ALA A 263 7.26 -7.18 14.44
N ARG A 264 7.13 -7.35 15.76
CA ARG A 264 6.06 -8.11 16.41
C ARG A 264 4.68 -7.53 16.11
N LYS A 265 4.51 -6.19 16.24
CA LYS A 265 3.23 -5.53 15.94
C LYS A 265 2.83 -5.71 14.47
N PHE A 266 3.78 -5.58 13.55
CA PHE A 266 3.51 -5.77 12.13
C PHE A 266 3.08 -7.21 11.84
N ASN A 267 3.85 -8.19 12.28
CA ASN A 267 3.56 -9.61 12.04
C ASN A 267 2.19 -10.02 12.60
N GLY A 268 1.81 -9.47 13.76
CA GLY A 268 0.49 -9.71 14.36
C GLY A 268 -0.65 -9.21 13.50
N VAL A 269 -0.53 -7.98 12.99
CA VAL A 269 -1.54 -7.37 12.10
C VAL A 269 -1.53 -8.01 10.70
N ALA A 270 -0.35 -8.27 10.16
CA ALA A 270 -0.16 -8.89 8.84
C ALA A 270 -0.74 -10.32 8.74
N ALA A 271 -0.88 -11.00 9.87
CA ALA A 271 -1.49 -12.34 9.91
C ALA A 271 -2.94 -12.34 9.41
N ASP A 272 -3.67 -11.24 9.61
CA ASP A 272 -5.08 -11.10 9.20
C ASP A 272 -5.27 -10.89 7.69
N ILE A 273 -4.21 -10.55 6.97
CA ILE A 273 -4.27 -10.36 5.52
C ILE A 273 -4.46 -11.73 4.84
N PRO A 274 -5.48 -11.89 3.98
CA PRO A 274 -5.75 -13.16 3.33
C PRO A 274 -4.64 -13.57 2.34
N ALA A 275 -4.47 -14.87 2.17
CA ALA A 275 -3.64 -15.40 1.09
C ALA A 275 -4.33 -15.18 -0.25
N PRO A 276 -3.57 -15.06 -1.36
CA PRO A 276 -4.15 -15.01 -2.68
C PRO A 276 -4.80 -16.36 -3.05
N GLU A 277 -5.84 -16.30 -3.85
CA GLU A 277 -6.59 -17.48 -4.29
C GLU A 277 -6.40 -17.71 -5.78
N LEU A 278 -6.41 -19.00 -6.16
CA LEU A 278 -6.35 -19.41 -7.56
C LEU A 278 -7.72 -19.22 -8.21
N GLU A 279 -7.77 -18.44 -9.29
CA GLU A 279 -8.98 -18.15 -10.04
C GLU A 279 -9.07 -19.01 -11.30
N GLY A 280 -10.06 -19.90 -11.38
CA GLY A 280 -10.32 -20.80 -12.50
C GLY A 280 -10.11 -22.27 -12.16
N PRO A 281 -10.07 -23.16 -13.19
CA PRO A 281 -9.96 -24.60 -12.98
C PRO A 281 -8.67 -24.99 -12.24
N ALA A 282 -8.79 -25.80 -11.20
CA ALA A 282 -7.64 -26.22 -10.39
C ALA A 282 -6.65 -27.14 -11.16
N ASP A 283 -7.11 -27.83 -12.19
CA ASP A 283 -6.34 -28.76 -13.02
C ASP A 283 -5.83 -28.14 -14.31
N ALA A 284 -5.82 -26.81 -14.42
CA ALA A 284 -5.38 -26.08 -15.60
C ALA A 284 -4.00 -26.51 -16.12
N GLU A 285 -3.80 -26.41 -17.42
CA GLU A 285 -2.52 -26.74 -18.07
C GLU A 285 -1.46 -25.67 -17.79
N VAL A 286 -1.91 -24.40 -17.70
CA VAL A 286 -1.03 -23.26 -17.43
C VAL A 286 -1.67 -22.35 -16.39
N THR A 287 -0.89 -22.00 -15.39
CA THR A 287 -1.21 -20.99 -14.37
C THR A 287 -0.48 -19.69 -14.71
N LEU A 288 -1.25 -18.61 -14.84
CA LEU A 288 -0.72 -17.26 -15.09
C LEU A 288 -0.66 -16.50 -13.76
N VAL A 289 0.51 -16.08 -13.34
CA VAL A 289 0.70 -15.30 -12.12
C VAL A 289 0.94 -13.85 -12.51
N GLY A 290 0.15 -12.94 -11.95
CA GLY A 290 0.28 -11.51 -12.23
C GLY A 290 -0.10 -10.66 -11.04
N TRP A 291 0.17 -9.37 -11.13
CA TRP A 291 -0.17 -8.38 -10.12
C TRP A 291 -0.57 -7.06 -10.77
N GLY A 292 -1.29 -6.20 -10.04
CA GLY A 292 -1.69 -4.90 -10.57
C GLY A 292 -2.47 -5.01 -11.88
N SER A 293 -2.17 -4.13 -12.83
CA SER A 293 -2.89 -4.02 -14.12
C SER A 293 -2.78 -5.24 -15.03
N THR A 294 -1.84 -6.14 -14.81
CA THR A 294 -1.76 -7.39 -15.60
C THR A 294 -2.96 -8.32 -15.38
N TYR A 295 -3.72 -8.11 -14.29
CA TYR A 295 -4.92 -8.91 -13.99
C TYR A 295 -5.92 -8.95 -15.16
N GLY A 296 -6.35 -7.79 -15.66
CA GLY A 296 -7.30 -7.70 -16.75
C GLY A 296 -6.76 -8.27 -18.07
N VAL A 297 -5.47 -8.03 -18.33
CA VAL A 297 -4.79 -8.59 -19.53
C VAL A 297 -4.74 -10.12 -19.48
N ILE A 298 -4.48 -10.69 -18.30
CA ILE A 298 -4.48 -12.15 -18.11
C ILE A 298 -5.90 -12.71 -18.30
N LEU A 299 -6.94 -12.05 -17.78
CA LEU A 299 -8.32 -12.49 -17.99
C LEU A 299 -8.67 -12.60 -19.48
N GLU A 300 -8.39 -11.55 -20.26
CA GLU A 300 -8.65 -11.55 -21.71
C GLU A 300 -7.83 -12.64 -22.42
N ALA A 301 -6.55 -12.77 -22.08
CA ALA A 301 -5.70 -13.83 -22.65
C ALA A 301 -6.26 -15.24 -22.36
N ARG A 302 -6.78 -15.48 -21.17
CA ARG A 302 -7.42 -16.74 -20.79
C ARG A 302 -8.66 -17.04 -21.60
N GLU A 303 -9.50 -16.04 -21.88
CA GLU A 303 -10.66 -16.19 -22.75
C GLU A 303 -10.26 -16.57 -24.19
N ILE A 304 -9.20 -15.95 -24.72
CA ILE A 304 -8.67 -16.26 -26.04
C ILE A 304 -8.11 -17.69 -26.08
N LEU A 305 -7.35 -18.09 -25.09
CA LEU A 305 -6.77 -19.43 -24.98
C LEU A 305 -7.86 -20.51 -24.83
N ALA A 306 -8.92 -20.25 -24.07
CA ALA A 306 -10.03 -21.16 -23.92
C ALA A 306 -10.74 -21.44 -25.26
N LYS A 307 -10.87 -20.44 -26.13
CA LYS A 307 -11.39 -20.62 -27.50
C LYS A 307 -10.49 -21.51 -28.37
N GLN A 308 -9.21 -21.63 -28.00
CA GLN A 308 -8.23 -22.50 -28.66
C GLN A 308 -8.11 -23.89 -27.98
N GLY A 309 -8.92 -24.15 -26.96
CA GLY A 309 -8.92 -25.43 -26.23
C GLY A 309 -7.84 -25.52 -25.14
N VAL A 310 -7.15 -24.43 -24.79
CA VAL A 310 -6.14 -24.42 -23.73
C VAL A 310 -6.78 -23.99 -22.41
N VAL A 311 -6.74 -24.88 -21.42
CA VAL A 311 -7.30 -24.60 -20.08
C VAL A 311 -6.28 -23.88 -19.23
N THR A 312 -6.65 -22.68 -18.77
CA THR A 312 -5.76 -21.83 -17.93
C THR A 312 -6.48 -21.37 -16.68
N ASN A 313 -5.70 -21.10 -15.65
CA ASN A 313 -6.12 -20.38 -14.46
C ASN A 313 -5.16 -19.23 -14.17
N GLN A 314 -5.44 -18.43 -13.15
CA GLN A 314 -4.57 -17.35 -12.74
C GLN A 314 -4.44 -17.27 -11.22
N LEU A 315 -3.30 -16.77 -10.76
CA LEU A 315 -3.06 -16.40 -9.36
C LEU A 315 -2.77 -14.89 -9.31
N PRO A 316 -3.77 -14.05 -9.02
CA PRO A 316 -3.57 -12.62 -8.86
C PRO A 316 -2.95 -12.33 -7.50
N ILE A 317 -1.89 -11.50 -7.48
CA ILE A 317 -1.24 -11.06 -6.26
C ILE A 317 -1.63 -9.59 -6.02
N THR A 318 -2.38 -9.34 -4.98
CA THR A 318 -2.79 -7.99 -4.56
C THR A 318 -1.91 -7.47 -3.41
N TRP A 319 -1.67 -8.28 -2.39
CA TRP A 319 -0.79 -7.92 -1.28
C TRP A 319 0.66 -8.30 -1.61
N ILE A 320 1.48 -7.25 -1.81
CA ILE A 320 2.92 -7.42 -2.06
C ILE A 320 3.67 -7.56 -0.73
N VAL A 321 3.32 -6.74 0.27
CA VAL A 321 3.85 -6.85 1.63
C VAL A 321 2.69 -6.70 2.63
N PRO A 322 2.47 -7.68 3.50
CA PRO A 322 3.21 -8.95 3.65
C PRO A 322 2.97 -9.90 2.47
N PHE A 323 4.02 -10.60 2.07
CA PHE A 323 3.88 -11.65 1.07
C PHE A 323 3.54 -12.99 1.74
N LYS A 324 2.49 -13.63 1.28
CA LYS A 324 2.06 -14.95 1.81
C LYS A 324 2.86 -16.09 1.15
N GLY A 325 4.17 -16.06 1.33
CA GLY A 325 5.11 -16.92 0.58
C GLY A 325 4.85 -18.43 0.74
N LYS A 326 4.45 -18.87 1.92
CA LYS A 326 4.14 -20.29 2.18
C LYS A 326 2.90 -20.76 1.41
N GLU A 327 1.84 -19.96 1.45
CA GLU A 327 0.57 -20.24 0.77
C GLU A 327 0.76 -20.17 -0.75
N VAL A 328 1.43 -19.14 -1.25
CA VAL A 328 1.77 -18.99 -2.67
C VAL A 328 2.63 -20.17 -3.14
N SER A 329 3.67 -20.54 -2.42
CA SER A 329 4.51 -21.69 -2.75
C SER A 329 3.71 -22.99 -2.82
N LYS A 330 2.80 -23.21 -1.85
CA LYS A 330 1.92 -24.38 -1.84
C LYS A 330 1.01 -24.43 -3.07
N ILE A 331 0.40 -23.29 -3.45
CA ILE A 331 -0.46 -23.20 -4.65
C ILE A 331 0.37 -23.51 -5.89
N LEU A 332 1.51 -22.82 -6.08
CA LEU A 332 2.31 -22.94 -7.29
C LEU A 332 2.95 -24.31 -7.47
N THR A 333 3.34 -24.98 -6.39
CA THR A 333 3.86 -26.36 -6.43
C THR A 333 2.80 -27.37 -6.92
N GLY A 334 1.52 -27.07 -6.73
CA GLY A 334 0.40 -27.88 -7.26
C GLY A 334 0.06 -27.62 -8.72
N CYS A 335 0.64 -26.58 -9.37
CA CYS A 335 0.36 -26.22 -10.75
C CYS A 335 1.26 -27.00 -11.73
N LYS A 336 0.72 -27.32 -12.93
CA LYS A 336 1.44 -28.07 -13.96
C LYS A 336 2.53 -27.24 -14.65
N LYS A 337 2.21 -25.99 -14.97
CA LYS A 337 3.11 -25.03 -15.61
C LYS A 337 2.75 -23.63 -15.13
N VAL A 338 3.76 -22.86 -14.70
CA VAL A 338 3.60 -21.52 -14.15
C VAL A 338 4.33 -20.49 -15.00
N LEU A 339 3.60 -19.49 -15.49
CA LEU A 339 4.16 -18.34 -16.20
C LEU A 339 3.87 -17.06 -15.41
N ILE A 340 4.89 -16.21 -15.22
CA ILE A 340 4.71 -14.90 -14.58
C ILE A 340 4.54 -13.85 -15.67
N VAL A 341 3.51 -13.01 -15.50
CA VAL A 341 3.16 -11.93 -16.43
C VAL A 341 3.38 -10.60 -15.72
N GLU A 342 4.27 -9.77 -16.26
CA GLU A 342 4.55 -8.45 -15.69
C GLU A 342 4.97 -7.44 -16.76
N ASN A 343 4.70 -6.17 -16.49
CA ASN A 343 4.98 -5.07 -17.40
C ASN A 343 6.26 -4.33 -16.99
N ASN A 344 7.41 -4.99 -17.13
CA ASN A 344 8.75 -4.42 -16.97
C ASN A 344 9.82 -5.30 -17.63
N TYR A 345 10.99 -4.72 -17.88
CA TYR A 345 12.10 -5.42 -18.53
C TYR A 345 12.75 -6.48 -17.63
N SER A 346 12.97 -6.18 -16.35
CA SER A 346 13.85 -6.96 -15.48
C SER A 346 13.20 -8.15 -14.78
N GLY A 347 11.86 -8.28 -14.83
CA GLY A 347 11.14 -9.34 -14.09
C GLY A 347 11.22 -9.12 -12.59
N GLN A 348 10.84 -7.92 -12.13
CA GLN A 348 11.00 -7.52 -10.73
C GLN A 348 10.15 -8.40 -9.80
N PHE A 349 8.90 -8.62 -10.16
CA PHE A 349 8.00 -9.45 -9.36
C PHE A 349 8.41 -10.92 -9.36
N ALA A 350 8.83 -11.46 -10.50
CA ALA A 350 9.31 -12.83 -10.57
C ALA A 350 10.49 -13.10 -9.64
N ARG A 351 11.42 -12.15 -9.55
CA ARG A 351 12.57 -12.23 -8.65
C ARG A 351 12.14 -12.10 -7.18
N TYR A 352 11.24 -11.16 -6.90
CA TYR A 352 10.68 -10.98 -5.55
C TYR A 352 9.93 -12.24 -5.10
N MET A 353 9.00 -12.75 -5.89
CA MET A 353 8.27 -13.98 -5.58
C MET A 353 9.22 -15.15 -5.31
N ARG A 354 10.29 -15.28 -6.12
CA ARG A 354 11.30 -16.31 -5.91
C ARG A 354 12.05 -16.14 -4.58
N SER A 355 12.36 -14.92 -4.16
CA SER A 355 13.01 -14.67 -2.87
C SER A 355 12.13 -15.07 -1.70
N GLU A 356 10.81 -14.81 -1.81
CA GLU A 356 9.85 -15.08 -0.76
C GLU A 356 9.39 -16.56 -0.67
N THR A 357 9.45 -17.28 -1.80
CA THR A 357 8.88 -18.64 -1.90
C THR A 357 9.92 -19.73 -2.16
N GLY A 358 11.08 -19.40 -2.69
CA GLY A 358 12.02 -20.35 -3.28
C GLY A 358 11.54 -20.95 -4.61
N PHE A 359 10.31 -20.65 -5.05
CA PHE A 359 9.72 -21.21 -6.28
C PHE A 359 10.27 -20.54 -7.52
N SER A 360 10.63 -21.33 -8.54
CA SER A 360 11.02 -20.85 -9.86
C SER A 360 9.93 -21.17 -10.87
N ALA A 361 9.38 -20.12 -11.50
CA ALA A 361 8.41 -20.29 -12.57
C ALA A 361 9.03 -20.92 -13.83
N ASP A 362 8.20 -21.60 -14.63
CA ASP A 362 8.63 -22.23 -15.89
C ASP A 362 8.92 -21.22 -16.99
N GLY A 363 8.39 -20.00 -16.87
CA GLY A 363 8.66 -18.93 -17.82
C GLY A 363 8.12 -17.58 -17.41
N HIS A 364 8.50 -16.54 -18.19
CA HIS A 364 8.12 -15.17 -17.98
C HIS A 364 7.56 -14.55 -19.28
N ILE A 365 6.46 -13.83 -19.15
CA ILE A 365 5.91 -12.96 -20.18
C ILE A 365 6.11 -11.53 -19.71
N ARG A 366 6.93 -10.76 -20.42
CA ARG A 366 7.27 -9.39 -20.06
C ARG A 366 6.99 -8.44 -21.21
N LYS A 367 6.36 -7.32 -20.90
CA LYS A 367 6.16 -6.20 -21.81
C LYS A 367 6.88 -4.97 -21.25
N TYR A 368 7.53 -4.20 -22.11
CA TYR A 368 8.31 -3.00 -21.71
C TYR A 368 8.51 -2.02 -22.89
N ASP A 369 7.61 -2.06 -23.88
CA ASP A 369 7.57 -1.25 -25.09
C ASP A 369 6.31 -0.36 -25.18
#